data_08c761cc30aa219c8550ba0d67c2edfd
#
_entry.id   08c761cc30aa219c8550ba0d67c2edfd
#
_cell.length_a   1.000
_cell.length_b   1.000
_cell.length_c   1.000
_cell.angle_alpha   90.00
_cell.angle_beta   90.00
_cell.angle_gamma   90.00
#
_symmetry.space_group_name_H-M   'P 1'
#
loop_
_entity.id
_entity.type
_entity.pdbx_description
1 polymer ?
#
loop_
_entity_poly.entity_id
_entity_poly.type
_entity_poly.pdbx_seq_one_letter_code
_entity_poly.pdbx_strand_id
1 'polypeptide(L)'
;GFRKVEIKNKQLLVNGQPVLIKGADRHEMDPDGGYVVTLERMLQDIKIMKRLNINAVRTCHYPDDPRWYELCDQYGLYVTAEANQESHGFGYDNTSEAKKENFARQILERNQHNVETLFNHPSIIVWSLGNETVDGPNFTAAKEWILSQDKSRPIHWERAGTGDNSDLFCPMY
;
A
#
# COMPACT_ATOMS: atom_id res chain seq x y z
N GLY A 1 -18.39 -2.39 2.65
CA GLY A 1 -18.78 -3.73 2.19
C GLY A 1 -18.03 -4.84 2.90
N PHE A 2 -18.55 -6.04 2.85
CA PHE A 2 -17.87 -7.22 3.40
C PHE A 2 -17.05 -7.87 2.29
N ARG A 3 -15.81 -8.21 2.60
CA ARG A 3 -14.93 -8.96 1.69
C ARG A 3 -13.99 -9.84 2.49
N LYS A 4 -13.48 -10.87 1.86
CA LYS A 4 -12.42 -11.74 2.38
C LYS A 4 -11.24 -11.70 1.43
N VAL A 5 -10.06 -11.41 1.94
CA VAL A 5 -8.81 -11.46 1.18
C VAL A 5 -7.98 -12.63 1.70
N GLU A 6 -7.43 -13.44 0.82
CA GLU A 6 -6.65 -14.61 1.17
C GLU A 6 -5.50 -14.81 0.19
N ILE A 7 -4.38 -15.34 0.69
CA ILE A 7 -3.37 -15.97 -0.15
C ILE A 7 -3.51 -17.48 0.01
N LYS A 8 -3.84 -18.16 -1.08
CA LYS A 8 -4.01 -19.61 -1.10
C LYS A 8 -3.44 -20.18 -2.38
N ASN A 9 -2.67 -21.27 -2.27
CA ASN A 9 -2.01 -21.90 -3.42
C ASN A 9 -1.19 -20.91 -4.26
N LYS A 10 -0.49 -19.98 -3.61
CA LYS A 10 0.31 -18.91 -4.24
C LYS A 10 -0.50 -17.92 -5.09
N GLN A 11 -1.79 -17.79 -4.82
CA GLN A 11 -2.68 -16.87 -5.50
C GLN A 11 -3.34 -15.93 -4.50
N LEU A 12 -3.48 -14.66 -4.88
CA LEU A 12 -4.30 -13.68 -4.15
C LEU A 12 -5.75 -13.91 -4.52
N LEU A 13 -6.60 -14.12 -3.52
CA LEU A 13 -8.03 -14.32 -3.70
C LEU A 13 -8.82 -13.20 -3.00
N VAL A 14 -9.86 -12.74 -3.66
CA VAL A 14 -10.89 -11.89 -3.05
C VAL A 14 -12.22 -12.63 -3.13
N ASN A 15 -12.86 -12.82 -1.98
CA ASN A 15 -14.11 -13.60 -1.86
C ASN A 15 -14.01 -15.01 -2.47
N GLY A 16 -12.86 -15.65 -2.30
CA GLY A 16 -12.58 -16.99 -2.79
C GLY A 16 -12.28 -17.11 -4.30
N GLN A 17 -12.26 -15.99 -5.03
CA GLN A 17 -11.91 -15.97 -6.45
C GLN A 17 -10.50 -15.42 -6.67
N PRO A 18 -9.66 -16.08 -7.48
CA PRO A 18 -8.34 -15.56 -7.84
C PRO A 18 -8.46 -14.20 -8.54
N VAL A 19 -7.65 -13.26 -8.14
CA VAL A 19 -7.62 -11.92 -8.72
C VAL A 19 -6.31 -11.70 -9.44
N LEU A 20 -6.41 -11.37 -10.73
CA LEU A 20 -5.29 -10.83 -11.49
C LEU A 20 -5.27 -9.32 -11.32
N ILE A 21 -4.25 -8.80 -10.66
CA ILE A 21 -4.06 -7.37 -10.49
C ILE A 21 -3.62 -6.76 -11.83
N LYS A 22 -4.44 -5.85 -12.34
CA LYS A 22 -4.14 -4.96 -13.47
C LYS A 22 -4.12 -3.55 -12.91
N GLY A 23 -3.03 -3.21 -12.26
CA GLY A 23 -2.91 -2.01 -11.45
C GLY A 23 -2.13 -0.89 -12.11
N ALA A 24 -2.22 0.28 -11.48
CA ALA A 24 -1.36 1.41 -11.73
C ALA A 24 -0.91 2.01 -10.40
N ASP A 25 0.29 2.59 -10.40
CA ASP A 25 0.74 3.46 -9.33
C ASP A 25 0.12 4.85 -9.53
N ARG A 26 -0.34 5.46 -8.44
CA ARG A 26 -0.91 6.81 -8.45
C ARG A 26 -0.22 7.68 -7.43
N HIS A 27 0.44 8.72 -7.91
CA HIS A 27 0.79 9.86 -7.09
C HIS A 27 -0.41 10.80 -6.94
N GLU A 28 -0.65 11.33 -5.75
CA GLU A 28 -1.69 12.33 -5.52
C GLU A 28 -1.19 13.71 -5.94
N MET A 29 -1.22 13.95 -7.25
CA MET A 29 -0.72 15.16 -7.87
C MET A 29 -1.66 15.62 -8.98
N ASP A 30 -1.80 16.93 -9.10
CA ASP A 30 -2.55 17.60 -10.15
C ASP A 30 -1.61 18.56 -10.91
N PRO A 31 -1.63 18.59 -12.25
CA PRO A 31 -0.74 19.45 -13.03
C PRO A 31 -0.92 20.94 -12.75
N ASP A 32 -2.10 21.36 -12.31
CA ASP A 32 -2.43 22.75 -12.03
C ASP A 32 -2.45 23.05 -10.52
N GLY A 33 -2.93 22.09 -9.71
CA GLY A 33 -3.12 22.21 -8.26
C GLY A 33 -1.96 21.69 -7.41
N GLY A 34 -0.96 21.03 -8.01
CA GLY A 34 0.12 20.39 -7.27
C GLY A 34 -0.37 19.25 -6.40
N TYR A 35 -0.08 19.29 -5.10
CA TYR A 35 -0.51 18.27 -4.14
C TYR A 35 -1.95 18.47 -3.63
N VAL A 36 -2.69 19.43 -4.15
CA VAL A 36 -4.10 19.63 -3.84
C VAL A 36 -4.93 19.07 -4.98
N VAL A 37 -5.43 17.86 -4.82
CA VAL A 37 -6.22 17.17 -5.83
C VAL A 37 -7.72 17.32 -5.51
N THR A 38 -8.47 17.82 -6.47
CA THR A 38 -9.92 18.00 -6.31
C THR A 38 -10.65 16.66 -6.47
N LEU A 39 -11.86 16.58 -5.88
CA LEU A 39 -12.74 15.42 -6.05
C LEU A 39 -13.04 15.14 -7.54
N GLU A 40 -13.20 16.18 -8.34
CA GLU A 40 -13.44 16.07 -9.77
C GLU A 40 -12.25 15.41 -10.49
N ARG A 41 -11.03 15.79 -10.12
CA ARG A 41 -9.81 15.17 -10.66
C ARG A 41 -9.69 13.70 -10.24
N MET A 42 -9.96 13.38 -8.98
CA MET A 42 -9.98 11.99 -8.51
C MET A 42 -10.98 11.14 -9.30
N LEU A 43 -12.18 11.67 -9.55
CA LEU A 43 -13.19 11.00 -10.37
C LEU A 43 -12.73 10.82 -11.83
N GLN A 44 -11.99 11.78 -12.37
CA GLN A 44 -11.41 11.67 -13.71
C GLN A 44 -10.39 10.54 -13.77
N ASP A 45 -9.49 10.44 -12.78
CA ASP A 45 -8.51 9.36 -12.67
C ASP A 45 -9.20 8.00 -12.65
N ILE A 46 -10.22 7.83 -11.80
CA ILE A 46 -10.99 6.59 -11.71
C ILE A 46 -11.66 6.24 -13.06
N LYS A 47 -12.27 7.21 -13.72
CA LYS A 47 -12.89 6.98 -15.03
C LYS A 47 -11.89 6.53 -16.08
N ILE A 48 -10.68 7.12 -16.08
CA ILE A 48 -9.59 6.71 -16.97
C ILE A 48 -9.15 5.28 -16.65
N MET A 49 -8.91 4.97 -15.38
CA MET A 49 -8.53 3.61 -14.94
C MET A 49 -9.57 2.58 -15.37
N LYS A 50 -10.85 2.84 -15.16
CA LYS A 50 -11.93 1.93 -15.57
C LYS A 50 -12.00 1.74 -17.10
N ARG A 51 -11.81 2.81 -17.89
CA ARG A 51 -11.76 2.71 -19.37
C ARG A 51 -10.58 1.87 -19.87
N LEU A 52 -9.46 1.93 -19.16
CA LEU A 52 -8.26 1.15 -19.49
C LEU A 52 -8.26 -0.25 -18.89
N ASN A 53 -9.39 -0.67 -18.29
CA ASN A 53 -9.55 -1.97 -17.64
C ASN A 53 -8.54 -2.18 -16.48
N ILE A 54 -8.15 -1.11 -15.82
CA ILE A 54 -7.38 -1.14 -14.58
C ILE A 54 -8.34 -1.47 -13.44
N ASN A 55 -7.98 -2.45 -12.61
CA ASN A 55 -8.80 -2.90 -11.49
C ASN A 55 -8.19 -2.62 -10.11
N ALA A 56 -6.97 -2.11 -10.07
CA ALA A 56 -6.26 -1.84 -8.83
C ALA A 56 -5.41 -0.57 -8.92
N VAL A 57 -5.16 0.03 -7.77
CA VAL A 57 -4.27 1.19 -7.63
C VAL A 57 -3.40 1.01 -6.40
N ARG A 58 -2.13 1.39 -6.51
CA ARG A 58 -1.23 1.56 -5.38
C ARG A 58 -1.08 3.06 -5.11
N THR A 59 -1.33 3.47 -3.88
CA THR A 59 -1.12 4.85 -3.46
C THR A 59 0.37 5.07 -3.21
N CYS A 60 1.07 5.61 -4.19
CA CYS A 60 2.51 5.74 -4.14
C CYS A 60 2.95 7.19 -3.87
N HIS A 61 3.82 7.45 -2.93
CA HIS A 61 4.36 6.52 -1.93
C HIS A 61 3.97 7.03 -0.55
N TYR A 62 2.68 7.23 -0.35
CA TYR A 62 2.05 7.83 0.84
C TYR A 62 0.54 7.61 0.81
N PRO A 63 -0.15 7.73 1.95
CA PRO A 63 -1.61 7.75 1.96
C PRO A 63 -2.16 8.96 1.19
N ASP A 64 -3.13 8.69 0.33
CA ASP A 64 -3.88 9.72 -0.41
C ASP A 64 -4.95 10.39 0.49
N ASP A 65 -5.63 11.41 -0.04
CA ASP A 65 -6.81 12.02 0.59
C ASP A 65 -7.86 10.93 0.92
N PRO A 66 -8.47 10.93 2.10
CA PRO A 66 -9.49 9.93 2.48
C PRO A 66 -10.61 9.74 1.46
N ARG A 67 -11.01 10.79 0.75
CA ARG A 67 -12.03 10.74 -0.31
C ARG A 67 -11.62 9.83 -1.48
N TRP A 68 -10.32 9.66 -1.74
CA TRP A 68 -9.82 8.73 -2.74
C TRP A 68 -10.24 7.29 -2.43
N TYR A 69 -10.11 6.87 -1.18
CA TYR A 69 -10.49 5.52 -0.75
C TYR A 69 -12.00 5.32 -0.76
N GLU A 70 -12.78 6.35 -0.38
CA GLU A 70 -14.25 6.33 -0.52
C GLU A 70 -14.67 6.11 -1.98
N LEU A 71 -14.00 6.79 -2.92
CA LEU A 71 -14.24 6.60 -4.35
C LEU A 71 -13.80 5.22 -4.83
N CYS A 72 -12.69 4.69 -4.36
CA CYS A 72 -12.25 3.32 -4.67
C CYS A 72 -13.27 2.30 -4.16
N ASP A 73 -13.81 2.49 -2.96
CA ASP A 73 -14.90 1.65 -2.42
C ASP A 73 -16.15 1.71 -3.30
N GLN A 74 -16.53 2.90 -3.73
CA GLN A 74 -17.74 3.12 -4.54
C GLN A 74 -17.61 2.58 -5.96
N TYR A 75 -16.46 2.80 -6.60
CA TYR A 75 -16.24 2.44 -8.01
C TYR A 75 -15.63 1.05 -8.20
N GLY A 76 -15.27 0.37 -7.12
CA GLY A 76 -14.74 -1.00 -7.17
C GLY A 76 -13.34 -1.07 -7.77
N LEU A 77 -12.41 -0.26 -7.24
CA LEU A 77 -10.99 -0.41 -7.46
C LEU A 77 -10.36 -1.07 -6.24
N TYR A 78 -9.53 -2.08 -6.43
CA TYR A 78 -8.70 -2.61 -5.36
C TYR A 78 -7.59 -1.62 -5.03
N VAL A 79 -7.23 -1.55 -3.75
CA VAL A 79 -6.19 -0.62 -3.28
C VAL A 79 -5.09 -1.39 -2.55
N THR A 80 -3.85 -1.11 -2.95
CA THR A 80 -2.68 -1.33 -2.12
C THR A 80 -2.38 0.00 -1.42
N ALA A 81 -2.72 0.07 -0.14
CA ALA A 81 -2.54 1.29 0.65
C ALA A 81 -1.13 1.35 1.22
N GLU A 82 -0.36 2.34 0.81
CA GLU A 82 1.05 2.44 1.16
C GLU A 82 1.31 3.49 2.23
N ALA A 83 2.09 3.09 3.22
CA ALA A 83 2.58 4.01 4.24
C ALA A 83 3.62 4.97 3.64
N ASN A 84 3.67 6.18 4.19
CA ASN A 84 4.57 7.21 3.69
C ASN A 84 6.03 6.97 4.16
N GLN A 85 6.63 5.90 3.65
CA GLN A 85 8.00 5.52 3.97
C GLN A 85 8.78 5.22 2.69
N GLU A 86 9.76 6.06 2.41
CA GLU A 86 10.69 5.91 1.31
C GLU A 86 12.02 6.52 1.69
N SER A 87 13.13 5.83 1.46
CA SER A 87 14.43 6.33 1.88
C SER A 87 15.63 5.83 1.06
N HIS A 88 15.43 5.50 -0.21
CA HIS A 88 16.51 5.04 -1.09
C HIS A 88 17.70 6.02 -1.16
N GLY A 89 17.48 7.31 -0.97
CA GLY A 89 18.55 8.31 -0.92
C GLY A 89 19.56 8.13 0.22
N PHE A 90 19.22 7.33 1.25
CA PHE A 90 20.14 6.95 2.34
C PHE A 90 20.92 5.65 2.05
N GLY A 91 20.77 5.09 0.85
CA GLY A 91 21.44 3.86 0.45
C GLY A 91 20.69 2.58 0.89
N TYR A 92 21.21 1.45 0.42
CA TYR A 92 20.60 0.13 0.63
C TYR A 92 21.44 -0.80 1.52
N ASP A 93 22.43 -0.27 2.19
CA ASP A 93 23.32 -0.99 3.09
C ASP A 93 22.97 -0.79 4.58
N ASN A 94 23.97 -0.83 5.45
CA ASN A 94 23.79 -0.59 6.87
C ASN A 94 23.57 0.89 7.24
N THR A 95 23.64 1.81 6.29
CA THR A 95 23.30 3.21 6.50
C THR A 95 21.79 3.48 6.45
N SER A 96 21.03 2.52 5.94
CA SER A 96 19.58 2.62 5.82
C SER A 96 18.87 2.81 7.15
N GLU A 97 17.82 3.62 7.12
CA GLU A 97 16.90 3.88 8.23
C GLU A 97 16.24 2.62 8.79
N ALA A 98 15.98 1.63 7.93
CA ALA A 98 15.36 0.37 8.32
C ALA A 98 16.12 -0.41 9.42
N LYS A 99 17.42 -0.15 9.54
CA LYS A 99 18.34 -0.85 10.46
C LYS A 99 18.75 0.00 11.67
N LYS A 100 18.29 1.24 11.76
CA LYS A 100 18.68 2.18 12.82
C LYS A 100 17.58 2.31 13.86
N GLU A 101 17.93 2.16 15.13
CA GLU A 101 17.01 2.25 16.25
C GLU A 101 16.31 3.63 16.35
N ASN A 102 17.03 4.69 16.06
CA ASN A 102 16.47 6.05 16.11
C ASN A 102 15.37 6.33 15.07
N PHE A 103 15.24 5.50 14.03
CA PHE A 103 14.16 5.58 13.05
C PHE A 103 13.03 4.58 13.31
N ALA A 104 13.19 3.66 14.27
CA ALA A 104 12.20 2.60 14.53
C ALA A 104 10.80 3.16 14.82
N ARG A 105 10.72 4.16 15.70
CA ARG A 105 9.47 4.81 16.04
C ARG A 105 8.79 5.46 14.83
N GLN A 106 9.56 6.20 14.04
CA GLN A 106 9.04 6.92 12.87
C GLN A 106 8.47 5.95 11.81
N ILE A 107 9.18 4.87 11.50
CA ILE A 107 8.72 3.86 10.54
C ILE A 107 7.46 3.18 11.05
N LEU A 108 7.42 2.82 12.33
CA LEU A 108 6.26 2.22 12.96
C LEU A 108 5.04 3.15 12.92
N GLU A 109 5.16 4.40 13.39
CA GLU A 109 4.06 5.36 13.45
C GLU A 109 3.44 5.65 12.07
N ARG A 110 4.26 5.74 11.02
CA ARG A 110 3.76 5.93 9.65
C ARG A 110 2.89 4.75 9.18
N ASN A 111 3.30 3.54 9.49
CA ASN A 111 2.52 2.35 9.20
C ASN A 111 1.24 2.26 10.07
N GLN A 112 1.33 2.65 11.35
CA GLN A 112 0.18 2.72 12.25
C GLN A 112 -0.87 3.68 11.71
N HIS A 113 -0.48 4.91 11.40
CA HIS A 113 -1.40 5.92 10.87
C HIS A 113 -2.07 5.49 9.57
N ASN A 114 -1.34 4.83 8.67
CA ASN A 114 -1.91 4.29 7.44
C ASN A 114 -3.03 3.29 7.73
N VAL A 115 -2.78 2.33 8.62
CA VAL A 115 -3.76 1.29 8.96
C VAL A 115 -4.92 1.86 9.77
N GLU A 116 -4.65 2.61 10.84
CA GLU A 116 -5.68 3.15 11.75
C GLU A 116 -6.66 4.08 11.02
N THR A 117 -6.14 4.92 10.11
CA THR A 117 -6.97 5.86 9.35
C THR A 117 -7.83 5.14 8.30
N LEU A 118 -7.29 4.10 7.67
CA LEU A 118 -7.87 3.50 6.48
C LEU A 118 -8.50 2.12 6.69
N PHE A 119 -8.54 1.65 7.93
CA PHE A 119 -8.95 0.29 8.30
C PHE A 119 -10.30 -0.14 7.71
N ASN A 120 -11.28 0.78 7.68
CA ASN A 120 -12.66 0.48 7.28
C ASN A 120 -12.93 0.52 5.77
N HIS A 121 -11.92 0.73 4.93
CA HIS A 121 -12.10 0.74 3.48
C HIS A 121 -12.05 -0.68 2.89
N PRO A 122 -13.17 -1.21 2.36
CA PRO A 122 -13.20 -2.53 1.76
C PRO A 122 -12.42 -2.65 0.45
N SER A 123 -12.16 -1.55 -0.23
CA SER A 123 -11.29 -1.50 -1.42
C SER A 123 -9.85 -1.88 -1.12
N ILE A 124 -9.37 -1.59 0.09
CA ILE A 124 -8.00 -1.92 0.49
C ILE A 124 -7.88 -3.43 0.68
N ILE A 125 -7.07 -4.06 -0.15
CA ILE A 125 -6.83 -5.50 -0.11
C ILE A 125 -5.39 -5.87 0.28
N VAL A 126 -4.48 -4.90 0.31
CA VAL A 126 -3.07 -5.07 0.68
C VAL A 126 -2.60 -3.85 1.47
N TRP A 127 -1.86 -4.08 2.55
CA TRP A 127 -1.10 -3.04 3.24
C TRP A 127 0.33 -3.04 2.72
N SER A 128 0.84 -1.89 2.28
CA SER A 128 2.23 -1.71 1.86
C SER A 128 3.01 -0.93 2.91
N LEU A 129 4.15 -1.49 3.33
CA LEU A 129 4.98 -0.88 4.39
C LEU A 129 5.73 0.37 3.92
N GLY A 130 5.80 0.60 2.61
CA GLY A 130 6.47 1.74 2.01
C GLY A 130 7.12 1.39 0.67
N ASN A 131 8.06 2.23 0.26
CA ASN A 131 8.76 2.13 -1.01
C ASN A 131 10.28 2.22 -0.83
N GLU A 132 11.02 1.57 -1.68
CA GLU A 132 12.49 1.67 -1.92
C GLU A 132 13.35 2.00 -0.68
N THR A 133 13.08 1.31 0.42
CA THR A 133 13.89 1.32 1.63
C THR A 133 14.35 -0.11 1.90
N VAL A 134 15.64 -0.33 2.16
CA VAL A 134 16.14 -1.69 2.41
C VAL A 134 15.35 -2.36 3.54
N ASP A 135 15.20 -3.66 3.46
CA ASP A 135 14.54 -4.44 4.51
C ASP A 135 15.37 -4.47 5.80
N GLY A 136 14.67 -4.53 6.94
CA GLY A 136 15.31 -4.51 8.24
C GLY A 136 14.35 -4.61 9.42
N PRO A 137 14.89 -4.63 10.65
CA PRO A 137 14.12 -4.89 11.87
C PRO A 137 12.99 -3.89 12.11
N ASN A 138 13.11 -2.64 11.63
CA ASN A 138 12.06 -1.65 11.79
C ASN A 138 10.81 -2.00 10.96
N PHE A 139 10.98 -2.64 9.79
CA PHE A 139 9.85 -3.15 8.99
C PHE A 139 9.29 -4.44 9.57
N THR A 140 10.11 -5.27 10.20
CA THR A 140 9.60 -6.43 10.96
C THR A 140 8.67 -5.98 12.08
N ALA A 141 9.06 -4.98 12.87
CA ALA A 141 8.23 -4.42 13.92
C ALA A 141 6.93 -3.80 13.37
N ALA A 142 6.99 -3.10 12.23
CA ALA A 142 5.80 -2.55 11.58
C ALA A 142 4.86 -3.66 11.10
N LYS A 143 5.37 -4.71 10.45
CA LYS A 143 4.57 -5.88 10.06
C LYS A 143 3.92 -6.57 11.25
N GLU A 144 4.66 -6.85 12.29
CA GLU A 144 4.14 -7.49 13.51
C GLU A 144 3.01 -6.66 14.13
N TRP A 145 3.17 -5.35 14.20
CA TRP A 145 2.13 -4.47 14.69
C TRP A 145 0.88 -4.54 13.80
N ILE A 146 1.01 -4.44 12.47
CA ILE A 146 -0.13 -4.54 11.56
C ILE A 146 -0.85 -5.87 11.76
N LEU A 147 -0.13 -6.99 11.83
CA LEU A 147 -0.72 -8.31 12.05
C LEU A 147 -1.41 -8.44 13.42
N SER A 148 -1.02 -7.64 14.40
CA SER A 148 -1.74 -7.57 15.69
C SER A 148 -3.09 -6.88 15.57
N GLN A 149 -3.26 -5.97 14.61
CA GLN A 149 -4.48 -5.20 14.38
C GLN A 149 -5.35 -5.81 13.27
N ASP A 150 -4.75 -6.22 12.17
CA ASP A 150 -5.44 -6.73 10.99
C ASP A 150 -4.79 -7.99 10.43
N LYS A 151 -5.48 -9.11 10.56
CA LYS A 151 -5.10 -10.40 9.96
C LYS A 151 -5.87 -10.71 8.68
N SER A 152 -6.68 -9.77 8.22
CA SER A 152 -7.58 -9.99 7.08
C SER A 152 -7.00 -9.56 5.74
N ARG A 153 -5.88 -8.86 5.77
CA ARG A 153 -5.19 -8.35 4.57
C ARG A 153 -3.73 -8.78 4.57
N PRO A 154 -3.17 -9.22 3.43
CA PRO A 154 -1.75 -9.45 3.27
C PRO A 154 -0.95 -8.16 3.34
N ILE A 155 0.32 -8.31 3.66
CA ILE A 155 1.29 -7.22 3.75
C ILE A 155 2.26 -7.33 2.58
N HIS A 156 2.53 -6.19 1.97
CA HIS A 156 3.49 -6.01 0.89
C HIS A 156 4.70 -5.23 1.38
N TRP A 157 5.89 -5.76 1.09
CA TRP A 157 7.14 -5.06 1.23
C TRP A 157 8.09 -5.47 0.10
N GLU A 158 8.30 -4.59 -0.88
CA GLU A 158 9.00 -4.96 -2.12
C GLU A 158 10.47 -5.35 -1.86
N ARG A 159 11.13 -4.69 -0.90
CA ARG A 159 12.54 -4.95 -0.56
C ARG A 159 12.74 -6.17 0.35
N ALA A 160 11.68 -6.80 0.80
CA ALA A 160 11.80 -8.09 1.48
C ALA A 160 12.23 -9.22 0.53
N GLY A 161 12.02 -9.05 -0.78
CA GLY A 161 12.29 -10.12 -1.75
C GLY A 161 11.51 -11.39 -1.39
N THR A 162 12.21 -12.46 -0.99
CA THR A 162 11.62 -13.70 -0.48
C THR A 162 11.64 -13.78 1.05
N GLY A 163 11.97 -12.70 1.74
CA GLY A 163 12.01 -12.62 3.20
C GLY A 163 10.62 -12.50 3.83
N ASP A 164 10.57 -12.67 5.15
CA ASP A 164 9.33 -12.81 5.91
C ASP A 164 8.55 -11.49 6.09
N ASN A 165 9.12 -10.34 5.72
CA ASN A 165 8.44 -9.05 5.87
C ASN A 165 7.40 -8.78 4.78
N SER A 166 7.28 -9.64 3.77
CA SER A 166 6.23 -9.53 2.75
C SER A 166 5.51 -10.84 2.56
N ASP A 167 4.19 -10.78 2.38
CA ASP A 167 3.36 -11.94 2.01
C ASP A 167 3.26 -12.10 0.48
N LEU A 168 3.70 -11.07 -0.27
CA LEU A 168 3.68 -11.01 -1.73
C LEU A 168 5.11 -10.83 -2.24
N PHE A 169 5.52 -11.64 -3.22
CA PHE A 169 6.75 -11.41 -3.94
C PHE A 169 6.53 -10.39 -5.05
N CYS A 170 7.14 -9.23 -4.92
CA CYS A 170 6.99 -8.11 -5.86
C CYS A 170 8.36 -7.63 -6.29
N PRO A 171 8.97 -8.25 -7.30
CA PRO A 171 10.22 -7.76 -7.85
C PRO A 171 9.99 -6.41 -8.54
N MET A 172 10.83 -5.43 -8.20
CA MET A 172 10.90 -4.15 -8.90
C MET A 172 12.21 -4.11 -9.70
N TYR A 173 12.10 -3.71 -10.99
CA TYR A 173 13.17 -3.60 -11.99
C TYR A 173 13.78 -4.93 -12.47
#